data_e85ec77edc78a7f74452c7e9ff9e3ddc
#
_entry.id   e85ec77edc78a7f74452c7e9ff9e3ddc
#
_cell.length_a   1.000
_cell.length_b   1.000
_cell.length_c   1.000
_cell.angle_alpha   90.00
_cell.angle_beta   90.00
_cell.angle_gamma   90.00
#
_symmetry.space_group_name_H-M   'P 1'
#
loop_
_entity.id
_entity.type
_entity.pdbx_description
1 polymer ?
#
loop_
_entity_poly.entity_id
_entity_poly.type
_entity_poly.pdbx_seq_one_letter_code
_entity_poly.pdbx_strand_id
1 'polypeptide(L)'
;MGFFKKKNKQITFIENAGGMIITKSIYEGTSKLKWFFRVESVNPSDNGWRAIGDNDTQEYLDNPENSIVVDFNTLTNIEPAVLAVYDMPVGTDLEFCFDNTGRYFIDTNTGKRI
;
A
#
# COMPACT_ATOMS: atom_id res chain seq x y z
N MET A 1 -6.00 -30.02 6.30
CA MET A 1 -5.72 -29.46 6.40
C MET A 1 -5.25 -28.71 6.53
N GLY A 2 -5.13 -28.60 6.57
CA GLY A 2 -4.67 -27.58 6.75
C GLY A 2 -4.12 -27.16 6.69
N PHE A 3 -3.94 -26.95 6.54
CA PHE A 3 -3.36 -26.34 6.53
C PHE A 3 -3.05 -25.46 6.45
N PHE A 4 -3.11 -25.18 6.24
CA PHE A 4 -2.95 -24.29 6.12
C PHE A 4 -2.96 -23.34 6.43
N LYS A 5 -3.39 -22.96 6.39
CA LYS A 5 -3.58 -21.91 6.78
C LYS A 5 -3.02 -21.29 7.75
N LYS A 6 -2.67 -21.30 8.35
CA LYS A 6 -2.08 -20.68 9.19
C LYS A 6 -0.86 -20.20 8.82
N LYS A 7 -0.42 -20.44 8.17
CA LYS A 7 0.71 -20.02 7.81
C LYS A 7 0.84 -18.66 7.54
N ASN A 8 -0.04 -18.00 7.56
CA ASN A 8 -0.06 -16.60 7.23
C ASN A 8 0.16 -15.73 8.42
N LYS A 9 1.22 -15.99 9.15
CA LYS A 9 1.57 -15.11 10.22
C LYS A 9 2.00 -13.78 9.68
N GLN A 10 1.38 -12.72 10.14
CA GLN A 10 1.78 -11.37 9.81
C GLN A 10 3.03 -11.01 10.60
N ILE A 11 4.00 -10.41 9.92
CA ILE A 11 5.20 -9.91 10.55
C ILE A 11 4.97 -8.44 10.89
N THR A 12 5.34 -8.04 12.10
CA THR A 12 5.28 -6.62 12.47
C THR A 12 6.64 -6.01 12.20
N PHE A 13 6.72 -5.21 11.15
CA PHE A 13 7.95 -4.51 10.78
C PHE A 13 8.09 -3.21 11.54
N ILE A 14 6.98 -2.53 11.80
CA ILE A 14 6.97 -1.24 12.49
C ILE A 14 5.91 -1.31 13.59
N GLU A 15 6.32 -1.07 14.83
CA GLU A 15 5.39 -1.00 15.94
C GLU A 15 4.56 0.28 15.83
N ASN A 16 3.27 0.16 16.07
CA ASN A 16 2.35 1.29 16.02
C ASN A 16 2.39 2.03 14.68
N ALA A 17 2.49 1.25 13.60
CA ALA A 17 2.62 1.81 12.26
C ALA A 17 1.36 2.56 11.80
N GLY A 18 0.23 2.28 12.41
CA GLY A 18 -1.04 2.93 12.05
C GLY A 18 -1.80 2.16 10.99
N GLY A 19 -3.07 2.54 10.83
CA GLY A 19 -3.93 1.99 9.80
C GLY A 19 -3.78 2.78 8.52
N MET A 20 -4.18 2.17 7.43
CA MET A 20 -4.16 2.81 6.12
C MET A 20 -5.30 2.25 5.29
N ILE A 21 -5.54 2.85 4.13
CA ILE A 21 -6.59 2.37 3.23
C ILE A 21 -5.93 1.80 1.98
N ILE A 22 -6.30 0.58 1.63
CA ILE A 22 -5.84 -0.04 0.39
C ILE A 22 -7.06 -0.56 -0.37
N THR A 23 -6.91 -0.77 -1.68
CA THR A 23 -7.98 -1.39 -2.44
C THR A 23 -8.05 -2.88 -2.12
N LYS A 24 -9.26 -3.44 -2.17
CA LYS A 24 -9.46 -4.85 -1.92
C LYS A 24 -8.70 -5.72 -2.91
N SER A 25 -8.52 -5.24 -4.15
CA SER A 25 -7.79 -5.98 -5.16
C SER A 25 -6.35 -6.27 -4.74
N ILE A 26 -5.69 -5.32 -4.06
CA ILE A 26 -4.35 -5.56 -3.52
C ILE A 26 -4.42 -6.60 -2.41
N TYR A 27 -5.37 -6.43 -1.50
CA TYR A 27 -5.51 -7.33 -0.36
C TYR A 27 -5.78 -8.76 -0.81
N GLU A 28 -6.60 -8.92 -1.85
CA GLU A 28 -6.99 -10.23 -2.37
C GLU A 28 -5.97 -10.81 -3.35
N GLY A 29 -4.99 -10.02 -3.75
CA GLY A 29 -3.93 -10.49 -4.64
C GLY A 29 -4.26 -10.45 -6.13
N THR A 30 -5.37 -9.80 -6.51
CA THR A 30 -5.75 -9.67 -7.92
C THR A 30 -5.12 -8.45 -8.59
N SER A 31 -4.55 -7.53 -7.79
CA SER A 31 -3.77 -6.40 -8.27
C SER A 31 -2.47 -6.33 -7.50
N LYS A 32 -1.45 -5.74 -8.13
CA LYS A 32 -0.20 -5.39 -7.47
C LYS A 32 -0.24 -3.91 -7.13
N LEU A 33 0.52 -3.51 -6.11
CA LEU A 33 0.67 -2.10 -5.77
C LEU A 33 1.11 -1.31 -6.99
N LYS A 34 0.44 -0.19 -7.26
CA LYS A 34 0.80 0.72 -8.36
C LYS A 34 0.96 2.14 -7.88
N TRP A 35 -0.05 2.68 -7.17
CA TRP A 35 -0.04 4.05 -6.70
C TRP A 35 0.00 4.05 -5.18
N PHE A 36 0.93 4.83 -4.60
CA PHE A 36 1.14 4.85 -3.17
C PHE A 36 1.35 6.30 -2.75
N PHE A 37 0.42 6.85 -1.97
CA PHE A 37 0.44 8.27 -1.66
C PHE A 37 -0.03 8.51 -0.24
N ARG A 38 0.36 9.67 0.31
CA ARG A 38 0.05 10.00 1.69
C ARG A 38 -0.75 11.28 1.78
N VAL A 39 -1.92 11.19 2.41
CA VAL A 39 -2.85 12.30 2.60
C VAL A 39 -2.96 12.62 4.09
N GLU A 40 -3.67 13.70 4.41
CA GLU A 40 -3.96 14.02 5.80
C GLU A 40 -4.74 12.89 6.45
N SER A 41 -4.38 12.56 7.69
CA SER A 41 -5.10 11.54 8.46
C SER A 41 -6.54 11.96 8.68
N VAL A 42 -7.47 11.00 8.57
CA VAL A 42 -8.88 11.26 8.84
C VAL A 42 -9.25 10.98 10.29
N ASN A 43 -8.37 10.30 11.04
CA ASN A 43 -8.55 10.03 12.46
C ASN A 43 -7.19 9.62 13.06
N PRO A 44 -7.08 9.55 14.41
CA PRO A 44 -5.78 9.26 15.04
C PRO A 44 -5.16 7.92 14.69
N SER A 45 -5.96 6.95 14.26
CA SER A 45 -5.44 5.61 13.90
C SER A 45 -4.94 5.55 12.48
N ASP A 46 -5.27 6.54 11.66
CA ASP A 46 -4.95 6.58 10.24
C ASP A 46 -3.61 7.27 10.05
N ASN A 47 -2.67 6.60 9.37
CA ASN A 47 -1.37 7.21 9.09
C ASN A 47 -1.35 8.01 7.79
N GLY A 48 -2.46 8.05 7.07
CA GLY A 48 -2.58 8.84 5.83
C GLY A 48 -2.17 8.11 4.57
N TRP A 49 -1.50 6.97 4.66
CA TRP A 49 -1.08 6.24 3.47
C TRP A 49 -2.27 5.60 2.75
N ARG A 50 -2.20 5.63 1.42
CA ARG A 50 -3.23 5.06 0.53
C ARG A 50 -2.55 4.27 -0.56
N ALA A 51 -3.11 3.12 -0.92
CA ALA A 51 -2.52 2.24 -1.93
C ALA A 51 -3.60 1.79 -2.92
N ILE A 52 -3.28 1.91 -4.20
CA ILE A 52 -4.18 1.55 -5.30
C ILE A 52 -3.45 0.55 -6.18
N GLY A 53 -4.19 -0.44 -6.68
CA GLY A 53 -3.63 -1.52 -7.48
C GLY A 53 -3.53 -1.19 -8.96
N ASP A 54 -2.69 -1.95 -9.65
CA ASP A 54 -2.41 -1.76 -11.06
C ASP A 54 -3.60 -2.10 -11.97
N ASN A 55 -4.52 -2.94 -11.48
CA ASN A 55 -5.71 -3.32 -12.24
C ASN A 55 -6.95 -2.51 -11.88
N ASP A 56 -6.82 -1.55 -10.96
CA ASP A 56 -7.98 -0.81 -10.46
C ASP A 56 -8.38 0.27 -11.45
N THR A 57 -9.64 0.21 -11.89
CA THR A 57 -10.19 1.24 -12.78
C THR A 57 -10.80 2.35 -11.94
N GLN A 58 -11.06 3.50 -12.56
CA GLN A 58 -11.74 4.60 -11.89
C GLN A 58 -13.12 4.17 -11.38
N GLU A 59 -13.84 3.39 -12.20
CA GLU A 59 -15.15 2.87 -11.78
C GLU A 59 -15.06 2.01 -10.53
N TYR A 60 -14.03 1.15 -10.47
CA TYR A 60 -13.78 0.31 -9.31
C TYR A 60 -13.50 1.17 -8.07
N LEU A 61 -12.66 2.20 -8.24
CA LEU A 61 -12.26 3.07 -7.14
C LEU A 61 -13.41 3.94 -6.64
N ASP A 62 -14.38 4.25 -7.51
CA ASP A 62 -15.52 5.08 -7.13
C ASP A 62 -16.47 4.36 -6.17
N ASN A 63 -16.37 3.04 -6.07
CA ASN A 63 -17.20 2.28 -5.13
C ASN A 63 -16.42 2.13 -3.82
N PRO A 64 -16.85 2.80 -2.73
CA PRO A 64 -16.11 2.76 -1.47
C PRO A 64 -16.02 1.36 -0.86
N GLU A 65 -16.88 0.42 -1.27
CA GLU A 65 -16.80 -0.96 -0.80
C GLU A 65 -15.58 -1.69 -1.34
N ASN A 66 -14.91 -1.13 -2.35
CA ASN A 66 -13.71 -1.73 -2.92
C ASN A 66 -12.42 -1.29 -2.21
N SER A 67 -12.55 -0.57 -1.11
CA SER A 67 -11.41 -0.16 -0.28
C SER A 67 -11.60 -0.68 1.14
N ILE A 68 -10.50 -1.00 1.80
CA ILE A 68 -10.56 -1.48 3.18
C ILE A 68 -9.45 -0.81 3.99
N VAL A 69 -9.68 -0.77 5.31
CA VAL A 69 -8.69 -0.29 6.27
C VAL A 69 -7.90 -1.50 6.74
N VAL A 70 -6.58 -1.40 6.69
CA VAL A 70 -5.69 -2.44 7.19
C VAL A 70 -4.57 -1.78 7.98
N ASP A 71 -3.88 -2.56 8.81
CA ASP A 71 -2.65 -2.11 9.45
C ASP A 71 -1.58 -1.95 8.37
N PHE A 72 -0.70 -0.95 8.53
CA PHE A 72 0.38 -0.73 7.55
C PHE A 72 1.22 -1.99 7.36
N ASN A 73 1.44 -2.75 8.43
CA ASN A 73 2.21 -3.99 8.34
C ASN A 73 1.54 -5.02 7.43
N THR A 74 0.22 -4.97 7.28
CA THR A 74 -0.48 -5.84 6.34
C THR A 74 -0.02 -5.57 4.92
N LEU A 75 0.06 -4.31 4.52
CA LEU A 75 0.58 -3.97 3.19
C LEU A 75 2.04 -4.33 3.08
N THR A 76 2.84 -4.10 4.13
CA THR A 76 4.26 -4.43 4.12
C THR A 76 4.49 -5.93 3.92
N ASN A 77 3.62 -6.77 4.48
CA ASN A 77 3.70 -8.21 4.25
C ASN A 77 3.38 -8.59 2.80
N ILE A 78 2.58 -7.77 2.12
CA ILE A 78 2.24 -7.99 0.70
C ILE A 78 3.35 -7.46 -0.19
N GLU A 79 3.83 -6.22 0.07
CA GLU A 79 4.86 -5.56 -0.71
C GLU A 79 5.84 -4.85 0.22
N PRO A 80 6.94 -5.51 0.59
CA PRO A 80 7.89 -4.96 1.58
C PRO A 80 8.57 -3.66 1.16
N ALA A 81 8.58 -3.32 -0.14
CA ALA A 81 9.23 -2.10 -0.61
C ALA A 81 8.66 -0.84 0.03
N VAL A 82 7.41 -0.90 0.53
CA VAL A 82 6.77 0.27 1.15
C VAL A 82 7.48 0.71 2.45
N LEU A 83 8.27 -0.18 3.07
CA LEU A 83 9.03 0.20 4.26
C LEU A 83 10.00 1.34 3.98
N ALA A 84 10.57 1.37 2.80
CA ALA A 84 11.59 2.37 2.46
C ALA A 84 11.04 3.79 2.43
N VAL A 85 9.73 3.95 2.26
CA VAL A 85 9.12 5.27 2.09
C VAL A 85 8.13 5.61 3.21
N TYR A 86 8.02 4.76 4.22
CA TYR A 86 7.04 4.91 5.29
C TYR A 86 7.08 6.31 5.94
N ASP A 87 8.27 6.87 6.14
CA ASP A 87 8.44 8.13 6.85
C ASP A 87 8.31 9.37 5.96
N MET A 88 8.00 9.20 4.68
CA MET A 88 7.84 10.36 3.80
C MET A 88 6.58 11.14 4.20
N PRO A 89 6.58 12.47 4.00
CA PRO A 89 5.52 13.32 4.57
C PRO A 89 4.21 13.25 3.82
N VAL A 90 3.18 13.81 4.43
CA VAL A 90 1.89 14.07 3.77
C VAL A 90 2.18 14.89 2.50
N GLY A 91 1.52 14.52 1.41
CA GLY A 91 1.77 15.13 0.10
C GLY A 91 2.64 14.26 -0.79
N THR A 92 3.28 13.24 -0.23
CA THR A 92 4.04 12.26 -1.03
C THR A 92 3.09 11.54 -1.98
N ASP A 93 3.51 11.40 -3.23
CA ASP A 93 2.72 10.74 -4.27
C ASP A 93 3.67 9.94 -5.15
N LEU A 94 3.55 8.63 -5.08
CA LEU A 94 4.53 7.72 -5.68
C LEU A 94 3.86 6.75 -6.65
N GLU A 95 4.60 6.43 -7.71
CA GLU A 95 4.26 5.32 -8.59
C GLU A 95 5.24 4.19 -8.32
N PHE A 96 4.72 2.99 -8.10
CA PHE A 96 5.56 1.81 -7.88
C PHE A 96 5.81 1.14 -9.22
N CYS A 97 7.08 0.97 -9.55
CA CYS A 97 7.49 0.45 -10.86
C CYS A 97 8.44 -0.72 -10.67
N PHE A 98 8.61 -1.49 -11.73
CA PHE A 98 9.65 -2.52 -11.74
C PHE A 98 10.17 -2.68 -13.16
N ASP A 99 11.46 -3.03 -13.25
CA ASP A 99 12.15 -3.27 -14.51
C ASP A 99 13.24 -4.32 -14.29
N ASN A 100 14.18 -4.42 -15.21
CA ASN A 100 15.27 -5.41 -15.14
C ASN A 100 16.14 -5.25 -13.90
N THR A 101 16.16 -4.06 -13.28
CA THR A 101 17.01 -3.78 -12.14
C THR A 101 16.30 -4.01 -10.81
N GLY A 102 14.98 -4.27 -10.84
CA GLY A 102 14.20 -4.54 -9.65
C GLY A 102 13.02 -3.59 -9.50
N ARG A 103 12.56 -3.43 -8.26
CA ARG A 103 11.39 -2.60 -7.94
C ARG A 103 11.84 -1.27 -7.38
N TYR A 104 11.12 -0.20 -7.70
CA TYR A 104 11.48 1.15 -7.27
C TYR A 104 10.26 2.05 -7.31
N PHE A 105 10.38 3.22 -6.66
CA PHE A 105 9.33 4.24 -6.70
C PHE A 105 9.77 5.42 -7.53
N ILE A 106 8.83 6.02 -8.23
CA ILE A 106 8.99 7.32 -8.87
C ILE A 106 8.13 8.31 -8.11
N ASP A 107 8.73 9.45 -7.74
CA ASP A 107 7.99 10.56 -7.14
C ASP A 107 7.26 11.27 -8.27
N THR A 108 5.91 11.19 -8.28
CA THR A 108 5.13 11.77 -9.38
C THR A 108 5.18 13.30 -9.37
N ASN A 109 5.49 13.91 -8.22
CA ASN A 109 5.60 15.37 -8.13
C ASN A 109 6.84 15.89 -8.84
N THR A 110 7.89 15.09 -8.95
CA THR A 110 9.15 15.51 -9.57
C THR A 110 9.51 14.69 -10.81
N GLY A 111 8.89 13.53 -10.97
CA GLY A 111 9.25 12.59 -12.02
C GLY A 111 10.53 11.81 -11.76
N LYS A 112 11.09 11.93 -10.57
CA LYS A 112 12.37 11.31 -10.25
C LYS A 112 12.19 9.99 -9.52
N ARG A 113 13.09 9.05 -9.83
CA ARG A 113 13.20 7.80 -9.10
C ARG A 113 13.82 8.09 -7.73
N ILE A 114 13.29 7.43 -6.72
CA ILE A 114 13.81 7.54 -5.36
C ILE A 114 14.30 6.19 -4.84
#